data_dcbc61686096784a70b53605630a6b02
#
_entry.id   dcbc61686096784a70b53605630a6b02
#
_cell.length_a   1.000
_cell.length_b   1.000
_cell.length_c   1.000
_cell.angle_alpha   90.00
_cell.angle_beta   90.00
_cell.angle_gamma   90.00
#
_symmetry.space_group_name_H-M   'P 1'
#
loop_
_entity.id
_entity.type
_entity.pdbx_description
1 polymer ?
#
loop_
_entity_poly.entity_id
_entity_poly.type
_entity_poly.pdbx_seq_one_letter_code
_entity_poly.pdbx_strand_id
1 'polypeptide(L)'
;MNKYLILTGFLFLNATMVMSQKYETQEYEVVDQIDKIEIRYYPSAPMIRVSSNQSRNSNFGKLFRYIAGNNTDEEKIAMTTPVYMSDENKTMEFVLPKKFLSGDIPAPNDNDVVAYISEPKYYAAIKYSGYS
;
A
#
# COMPACT_ATOMS: atom_id res chain seq x y z
N MET A 1 -39.28 21.88 -5.22
CA MET A 1 -38.47 21.80 -6.45
C MET A 1 -36.99 21.99 -6.19
N ASN A 2 -36.59 23.00 -5.44
CA ASN A 2 -35.20 23.25 -5.14
C ASN A 2 -34.52 22.09 -4.37
N LYS A 3 -35.30 21.35 -3.61
CA LYS A 3 -34.76 20.18 -2.85
C LYS A 3 -34.17 19.12 -3.76
N TYR A 4 -34.77 18.89 -4.93
CA TYR A 4 -34.27 17.84 -5.83
C TYR A 4 -32.98 18.25 -6.52
N LEU A 5 -32.84 19.52 -6.85
CA LEU A 5 -31.63 20.05 -7.46
C LEU A 5 -30.45 19.96 -6.50
N ILE A 6 -30.67 20.26 -5.22
CA ILE A 6 -29.63 20.18 -4.19
C ILE A 6 -29.16 18.74 -4.01
N LEU A 7 -30.09 17.78 -3.96
CA LEU A 7 -29.76 16.35 -3.84
C LEU A 7 -28.96 15.87 -5.03
N THR A 8 -29.34 16.27 -6.25
CA THR A 8 -28.64 15.88 -7.45
C THR A 8 -27.19 16.40 -7.44
N GLY A 9 -27.01 17.67 -7.05
CA GLY A 9 -25.67 18.24 -6.95
C GLY A 9 -24.80 17.55 -5.90
N PHE A 10 -25.40 17.20 -4.78
CA PHE A 10 -24.68 16.48 -3.72
C PHE A 10 -24.21 15.09 -4.17
N LEU A 11 -25.07 14.34 -4.85
CA LEU A 11 -24.73 13.03 -5.41
C LEU A 11 -23.60 13.13 -6.43
N PHE A 12 -23.63 14.14 -7.26
CA PHE A 12 -22.59 14.38 -8.26
C PHE A 12 -21.22 14.64 -7.59
N LEU A 13 -21.19 15.43 -6.53
CA LEU A 13 -19.97 15.70 -5.77
C LEU A 13 -19.40 14.43 -5.15
N ASN A 14 -20.25 13.58 -4.60
CA ASN A 14 -19.81 12.31 -4.04
C ASN A 14 -19.19 11.40 -5.10
N ALA A 15 -19.79 11.33 -6.28
CA ALA A 15 -19.25 10.54 -7.38
C ALA A 15 -17.88 11.06 -7.81
N THR A 16 -17.69 12.38 -7.85
CA THR A 16 -16.40 12.97 -8.19
C THR A 16 -15.34 12.63 -7.14
N MET A 17 -15.67 12.67 -5.86
CA MET A 17 -14.72 12.31 -4.80
C MET A 17 -14.31 10.85 -4.86
N VAL A 18 -15.24 9.94 -5.14
CA VAL A 18 -14.93 8.50 -5.30
C VAL A 18 -13.98 8.29 -6.46
N MET A 19 -14.16 8.98 -7.57
CA MET A 19 -13.30 8.86 -8.74
C MET A 19 -11.89 9.39 -8.52
N SER A 20 -11.69 10.29 -7.55
CA SER A 20 -10.37 10.84 -7.25
C SER A 20 -9.50 9.93 -6.40
N GLN A 21 -10.08 8.92 -5.76
CA GLN A 21 -9.31 7.93 -4.97
C GLN A 21 -8.70 6.89 -5.90
N LYS A 22 -7.38 6.94 -6.04
CA LYS A 22 -6.68 6.07 -6.98
C LYS A 22 -6.12 4.81 -6.35
N TYR A 23 -5.72 4.86 -5.07
CA TYR A 23 -4.99 3.77 -4.44
C TYR A 23 -5.53 3.48 -3.05
N GLU A 24 -5.59 2.19 -2.73
CA GLU A 24 -5.86 1.77 -1.37
C GLU A 24 -4.65 2.11 -0.49
N THR A 25 -4.91 2.58 0.73
CA THR A 25 -3.88 2.91 1.71
C THR A 25 -3.90 1.88 2.83
N GLN A 26 -2.71 1.45 3.26
CA GLN A 26 -2.59 0.53 4.38
C GLN A 26 -3.25 1.12 5.63
N GLU A 27 -4.09 0.32 6.29
CA GLU A 27 -4.78 0.75 7.50
C GLU A 27 -3.83 0.84 8.69
N TYR A 28 -4.04 1.85 9.51
CA TYR A 28 -3.36 2.01 10.78
C TYR A 28 -4.24 2.80 11.74
N GLU A 29 -3.91 2.70 13.03
CA GLU A 29 -4.56 3.45 14.09
C GLU A 29 -3.52 4.32 14.78
N VAL A 30 -3.81 5.62 14.94
CA VAL A 30 -2.95 6.50 15.75
C VAL A 30 -3.30 6.26 17.21
N VAL A 31 -2.36 5.67 17.94
CA VAL A 31 -2.57 5.31 19.36
C VAL A 31 -1.99 6.34 20.32
N ASP A 32 -1.07 7.17 19.85
CA ASP A 32 -0.50 8.26 20.63
C ASP A 32 0.12 9.30 19.70
N GLN A 33 0.32 10.51 20.22
CA GLN A 33 0.96 11.58 19.45
C GLN A 33 1.86 12.40 20.38
N ILE A 34 3.11 12.55 19.97
CA ILE A 34 4.12 13.31 20.70
C ILE A 34 4.68 14.35 19.74
N ASP A 35 4.29 15.62 19.90
CA ASP A 35 4.61 16.70 18.97
C ASP A 35 4.18 16.35 17.54
N LYS A 36 5.14 16.24 16.60
CA LYS A 36 4.89 15.89 15.21
C LYS A 36 4.98 14.39 14.94
N ILE A 37 5.25 13.59 15.98
CA ILE A 37 5.42 12.16 15.84
C ILE A 37 4.13 11.48 16.24
N GLU A 38 3.59 10.66 15.33
CA GLU A 38 2.48 9.78 15.62
C GLU A 38 3.00 8.40 15.98
N ILE A 39 2.47 7.82 17.02
CA ILE A 39 2.68 6.40 17.30
C ILE A 39 1.51 5.67 16.67
N ARG A 40 1.82 4.83 15.69
CA ARG A 40 0.82 4.13 14.90
C ARG A 40 0.88 2.64 15.15
N TYR A 41 -0.29 2.04 15.25
CA TYR A 41 -0.45 0.60 15.25
C TYR A 41 -0.87 0.15 13.86
N TYR A 42 -0.08 -0.75 13.26
CA TYR A 42 -0.37 -1.34 11.95
C TYR A 42 -0.77 -2.80 12.16
N PRO A 43 -2.03 -3.17 11.87
CA PRO A 43 -2.44 -4.57 11.85
C PRO A 43 -1.68 -5.36 10.79
N SER A 44 -1.81 -6.69 10.85
CA SER A 44 -1.26 -7.56 9.82
C SER A 44 -1.77 -7.15 8.44
N ALA A 45 -0.91 -7.24 7.44
CA ALA A 45 -1.24 -6.90 6.07
C ALA A 45 -0.56 -7.88 5.10
N PRO A 46 -1.17 -8.14 3.93
CA PRO A 46 -0.51 -8.92 2.90
C PRO A 46 0.58 -8.06 2.25
N MET A 47 1.76 -8.63 2.08
CA MET A 47 2.95 -7.92 1.63
C MET A 47 3.70 -8.70 0.58
N ILE A 48 4.41 -8.00 -0.29
CA ILE A 48 5.48 -8.57 -1.11
C ILE A 48 6.76 -7.80 -0.86
N ARG A 49 7.87 -8.52 -0.84
CA ARG A 49 9.19 -7.97 -0.51
C ARG A 49 10.23 -8.48 -1.48
N VAL A 50 11.17 -7.60 -1.82
CA VAL A 50 12.41 -7.95 -2.50
C VAL A 50 13.58 -7.44 -1.68
N SER A 51 14.61 -8.29 -1.52
CA SER A 51 15.85 -7.92 -0.83
C SER A 51 17.00 -8.23 -1.78
N SER A 52 17.72 -7.21 -2.21
CA SER A 52 18.86 -7.43 -3.10
C SER A 52 19.80 -6.24 -3.04
N ASN A 53 21.07 -6.49 -3.45
CA ASN A 53 22.08 -5.45 -3.58
C ASN A 53 21.93 -4.62 -4.88
N GLN A 54 20.91 -4.89 -5.66
CA GLN A 54 20.65 -4.18 -6.90
C GLN A 54 20.04 -2.81 -6.64
N SER A 55 19.91 -2.02 -7.68
CA SER A 55 19.37 -0.66 -7.57
C SER A 55 17.91 -0.66 -7.10
N ARG A 56 17.46 0.48 -6.57
CA ARG A 56 16.06 0.68 -6.21
C ARG A 56 15.13 0.48 -7.40
N ASN A 57 15.54 0.93 -8.58
CA ASN A 57 14.74 0.76 -9.79
C ASN A 57 14.57 -0.71 -10.15
N SER A 58 15.62 -1.50 -9.99
CA SER A 58 15.56 -2.95 -10.24
C SER A 58 14.62 -3.63 -9.25
N ASN A 59 14.70 -3.29 -7.98
CA ASN A 59 13.84 -3.85 -6.94
C ASN A 59 12.38 -3.45 -7.16
N PHE A 60 12.14 -2.18 -7.46
CA PHE A 60 10.80 -1.70 -7.79
C PHE A 60 10.23 -2.45 -8.99
N GLY A 61 11.05 -2.63 -10.04
CA GLY A 61 10.62 -3.35 -11.23
C GLY A 61 10.18 -4.78 -10.97
N LYS A 62 10.88 -5.48 -10.08
CA LYS A 62 10.50 -6.86 -9.69
C LYS A 62 9.15 -6.90 -8.99
N LEU A 63 8.92 -6.00 -8.03
CA LEU A 63 7.66 -5.91 -7.33
C LEU A 63 6.53 -5.45 -8.26
N PHE A 64 6.83 -4.49 -9.13
CA PHE A 64 5.84 -4.01 -10.08
C PHE A 64 5.42 -5.09 -11.06
N ARG A 65 6.36 -5.89 -11.56
CA ARG A 65 6.01 -7.01 -12.44
C ARG A 65 5.10 -8.01 -11.74
N TYR A 66 5.33 -8.26 -10.45
CA TYR A 66 4.46 -9.14 -9.69
C TYR A 66 3.01 -8.65 -9.72
N ILE A 67 2.78 -7.39 -9.40
CA ILE A 67 1.40 -6.85 -9.39
C ILE A 67 0.83 -6.68 -10.79
N ALA A 68 1.69 -6.63 -11.81
CA ALA A 68 1.25 -6.55 -13.20
C ALA A 68 0.87 -7.93 -13.78
N GLY A 69 0.99 -9.00 -13.01
CA GLY A 69 0.57 -10.33 -13.42
C GLY A 69 1.65 -11.41 -13.38
N ASN A 70 2.89 -11.08 -12.97
CA ASN A 70 3.97 -12.08 -12.89
C ASN A 70 3.86 -12.88 -11.58
N ASN A 71 2.77 -13.62 -11.46
CA ASN A 71 2.46 -14.49 -10.34
C ASN A 71 1.73 -15.73 -10.87
N THR A 72 1.56 -16.73 -10.02
CA THR A 72 1.01 -18.03 -10.43
C THR A 72 -0.41 -17.96 -10.98
N ASP A 73 -1.18 -16.93 -10.57
CA ASP A 73 -2.56 -16.77 -11.01
C ASP A 73 -2.69 -15.81 -12.20
N GLU A 74 -1.57 -15.25 -12.68
CA GLU A 74 -1.56 -14.21 -13.71
C GLU A 74 -2.51 -13.06 -13.37
N GLU A 75 -2.65 -12.78 -12.08
CA GLU A 75 -3.59 -11.79 -11.57
C GLU A 75 -2.96 -10.40 -11.54
N LYS A 76 -3.66 -9.42 -12.10
CA LYS A 76 -3.28 -8.02 -11.94
C LYS A 76 -3.79 -7.52 -10.61
N ILE A 77 -2.89 -6.92 -9.84
CA ILE A 77 -3.16 -6.47 -8.48
C ILE A 77 -3.01 -4.96 -8.45
N ALA A 78 -3.96 -4.28 -7.84
CA ALA A 78 -3.93 -2.83 -7.76
C ALA A 78 -2.77 -2.36 -6.87
N MET A 79 -2.13 -1.26 -7.27
CA MET A 79 -1.10 -0.62 -6.46
C MET A 79 -1.72 -0.02 -5.20
N THR A 80 -1.00 -0.13 -4.09
CA THR A 80 -1.39 0.47 -2.82
C THR A 80 -0.32 1.47 -2.35
N THR A 81 -0.59 2.15 -1.26
CA THR A 81 0.36 3.00 -0.56
C THR A 81 0.43 2.61 0.91
N PRO A 82 1.57 2.78 1.58
CA PRO A 82 2.85 3.29 1.10
C PRO A 82 3.72 2.20 0.46
N VAL A 83 4.85 2.61 -0.10
CA VAL A 83 5.95 1.73 -0.48
C VAL A 83 7.01 1.85 0.61
N TYR A 84 7.45 0.71 1.14
CA TYR A 84 8.49 0.68 2.16
C TYR A 84 9.85 0.43 1.54
N MET A 85 10.83 1.20 1.97
CA MET A 85 12.21 1.05 1.51
C MET A 85 13.14 1.11 2.71
N SER A 86 14.12 0.21 2.73
CA SER A 86 15.19 0.21 3.72
C SER A 86 16.52 0.21 3.00
N ASP A 87 17.31 1.27 3.20
CA ASP A 87 18.63 1.36 2.59
C ASP A 87 19.63 0.42 3.28
N GLU A 88 19.51 0.22 4.58
CA GLU A 88 20.40 -0.66 5.33
C GLU A 88 20.28 -2.11 4.89
N ASN A 89 19.05 -2.58 4.77
CA ASN A 89 18.77 -3.96 4.39
C ASN A 89 18.56 -4.12 2.89
N LYS A 90 18.58 -3.01 2.16
CA LYS A 90 18.34 -2.99 0.71
C LYS A 90 17.07 -3.73 0.33
N THR A 91 16.03 -3.50 1.11
CA THR A 91 14.72 -4.11 0.89
C THR A 91 13.74 -3.08 0.36
N MET A 92 12.82 -3.56 -0.44
CA MET A 92 11.65 -2.79 -0.86
C MET A 92 10.43 -3.67 -0.68
N GLU A 93 9.34 -3.07 -0.20
CA GLU A 93 8.11 -3.82 0.05
C GLU A 93 6.91 -3.03 -0.45
N PHE A 94 5.99 -3.76 -1.07
CA PHE A 94 4.65 -3.25 -1.39
C PHE A 94 3.64 -3.89 -0.44
N VAL A 95 2.66 -3.10 -0.01
CA VAL A 95 1.46 -3.61 0.66
C VAL A 95 0.51 -4.07 -0.44
N LEU A 96 -0.05 -5.25 -0.31
CA LEU A 96 -1.09 -5.71 -1.22
C LEU A 96 -2.46 -5.27 -0.73
N PRO A 97 -3.48 -5.21 -1.61
CA PRO A 97 -4.83 -4.88 -1.18
C PRO A 97 -5.33 -5.79 -0.05
N LYS A 98 -6.10 -5.23 0.83
CA LYS A 98 -6.63 -5.89 2.03
C LYS A 98 -7.36 -7.20 1.73
N LYS A 99 -7.96 -7.31 0.55
CA LYS A 99 -8.67 -8.53 0.14
C LYS A 99 -7.80 -9.78 0.17
N PHE A 100 -6.46 -9.62 0.09
CA PHE A 100 -5.52 -10.73 0.13
C PHE A 100 -5.15 -11.16 1.56
N LEU A 101 -5.67 -10.49 2.58
CA LEU A 101 -5.39 -10.83 3.98
C LEU A 101 -5.97 -12.20 4.36
N SER A 102 -6.97 -12.68 3.63
CA SER A 102 -7.55 -14.00 3.85
C SER A 102 -6.65 -15.17 3.47
N GLY A 103 -5.46 -14.90 2.92
CA GLY A 103 -4.44 -15.92 2.70
C GLY A 103 -4.27 -16.40 1.27
N ASP A 104 -5.09 -15.95 0.35
CA ASP A 104 -5.01 -16.37 -1.06
C ASP A 104 -4.12 -15.42 -1.87
N ILE A 105 -2.90 -15.21 -1.39
CA ILE A 105 -1.92 -14.38 -2.10
C ILE A 105 -1.32 -15.20 -3.23
N PRO A 106 -1.39 -14.73 -4.50
CA PRO A 106 -0.75 -15.45 -5.59
C PRO A 106 0.75 -15.58 -5.36
N ALA A 107 1.30 -16.77 -5.59
CA ALA A 107 2.72 -16.99 -5.41
C ALA A 107 3.53 -16.22 -6.48
N PRO A 108 4.65 -15.58 -6.10
CA PRO A 108 5.51 -14.92 -7.06
C PRO A 108 6.17 -15.92 -8.01
N ASN A 109 6.29 -15.56 -9.29
CA ASN A 109 7.07 -16.33 -10.24
C ASN A 109 8.57 -16.00 -10.15
N ASP A 110 8.90 -14.79 -9.69
CA ASP A 110 10.28 -14.35 -9.47
C ASP A 110 10.75 -14.85 -8.11
N ASN A 111 11.85 -15.60 -8.07
CA ASN A 111 12.39 -16.17 -6.82
C ASN A 111 12.90 -15.11 -5.85
N ASP A 112 13.17 -13.91 -6.33
CA ASP A 112 13.64 -12.80 -5.48
C ASP A 112 12.49 -12.11 -4.76
N VAL A 113 11.26 -12.37 -5.14
CA VAL A 113 10.06 -11.78 -4.53
C VAL A 113 9.47 -12.76 -3.53
N VAL A 114 9.20 -12.27 -2.32
CA VAL A 114 8.58 -13.05 -1.25
C VAL A 114 7.23 -12.45 -0.91
N ALA A 115 6.18 -13.26 -0.93
CA ALA A 115 4.85 -12.86 -0.50
C ALA A 115 4.59 -13.41 0.91
N TYR A 116 4.06 -12.57 1.80
CA TYR A 116 3.82 -12.97 3.19
C TYR A 116 2.76 -12.09 3.84
N ILE A 117 2.31 -12.50 5.02
CA ILE A 117 1.45 -11.69 5.88
C ILE A 117 2.33 -11.10 6.97
N SER A 118 2.34 -9.77 7.07
CA SER A 118 3.14 -9.09 8.09
C SER A 118 2.55 -9.30 9.49
N GLU A 119 3.42 -9.24 10.50
CA GLU A 119 2.97 -9.22 11.88
C GLU A 119 2.51 -7.81 12.27
N PRO A 120 1.57 -7.69 13.22
CA PRO A 120 1.18 -6.38 13.73
C PRO A 120 2.38 -5.67 14.36
N LYS A 121 2.51 -4.38 14.13
CA LYS A 121 3.64 -3.59 14.65
C LYS A 121 3.23 -2.18 15.02
N TYR A 122 3.98 -1.62 15.95
CA TYR A 122 3.92 -0.20 16.27
C TYR A 122 5.06 0.54 15.57
N TYR A 123 4.75 1.70 15.04
CA TYR A 123 5.74 2.56 14.40
C TYR A 123 5.60 3.98 14.91
N ALA A 124 6.74 4.65 15.06
CA ALA A 124 6.78 6.10 15.18
C ALA A 124 6.85 6.68 13.78
N ALA A 125 5.88 7.50 13.42
CA ALA A 125 5.77 8.08 12.09
C ALA A 125 5.82 9.59 12.18
N ILE A 126 6.66 10.20 11.34
CA ILE A 126 6.71 11.64 11.20
C ILE A 126 6.33 12.00 9.78
N LYS A 127 5.43 12.97 9.63
CA LYS A 127 5.06 13.47 8.33
C LYS A 127 6.13 14.44 7.85
N TYR A 128 6.78 14.08 6.77
CA TYR A 128 7.86 14.87 6.20
C TYR A 128 7.34 15.68 5.02
N SER A 129 7.48 16.99 5.09
CA SER A 129 7.18 17.87 3.98
C SER A 129 8.44 18.68 3.69
N GLY A 130 9.19 18.28 2.68
CA GLY A 130 10.41 18.96 2.31
C GLY A 130 10.89 18.48 0.95
N TYR A 131 11.69 19.31 0.33
CA TYR A 131 12.35 18.92 -0.93
C TYR A 131 13.59 18.13 -0.59
N SER A 132 13.75 16.98 -1.20
CA SER A 132 14.97 16.21 -1.13
C SER A 132 15.85 16.52 -2.33
#